data_e9a4eb94fcd3433633de4e53712348f3
#
_entry.id   e9a4eb94fcd3433633de4e53712348f3
#
_cell.length_a   1.000
_cell.length_b   1.000
_cell.length_c   1.000
_cell.angle_alpha   90.00
_cell.angle_beta   90.00
_cell.angle_gamma   90.00
#
_symmetry.space_group_name_H-M   'P 1'
#
loop_
_entity.id
_entity.type
_entity.pdbx_description
1 polymer ?
#
loop_
_entity_poly.entity_id
_entity_poly.type
_entity_poly.pdbx_seq_one_letter_code
_entity_poly.pdbx_strand_id
1 'polypeptide(L)'
;MSNVTRHSSKSGGDISPVREKLSHLPNLPGVYIFKDVQDSILYIGKSKSIRNRVRSYFNSSAKHNLRIRLMTSRIHDLSLIVTDTEAEALILEDQLIKRHHPRYNVALRDGKSYPYCKLTVGEMYPRLLLVREKIDAKSEYYGPYTSVKLSLIHI
;
A
#
# COMPACT_ATOMS: atom_id res chain seq x y z
N MET A 1 50.22 -36.61 3.41
CA MET A 1 49.64 -35.97 2.23
C MET A 1 48.12 -36.04 2.37
N SER A 2 47.54 -35.01 2.93
CA SER A 2 46.10 -34.98 3.32
C SER A 2 45.35 -34.08 2.37
N ASN A 3 44.49 -34.71 1.54
CA ASN A 3 43.61 -33.99 0.64
C ASN A 3 42.41 -33.45 1.44
N VAL A 4 42.34 -32.12 1.58
CA VAL A 4 41.19 -31.40 2.10
C VAL A 4 40.23 -31.16 0.94
N THR A 5 39.20 -31.96 0.88
CA THR A 5 38.09 -31.76 -0.06
C THR A 5 37.23 -30.57 0.43
N ARG A 6 37.34 -29.43 -0.25
CA ARG A 6 36.42 -28.29 -0.04
C ARG A 6 35.04 -28.67 -0.55
N HIS A 7 34.13 -28.94 0.36
CA HIS A 7 32.69 -28.99 0.04
C HIS A 7 32.21 -27.58 -0.23
N SER A 8 32.05 -27.28 -1.49
CA SER A 8 31.28 -26.12 -1.96
C SER A 8 29.81 -26.41 -1.76
N SER A 9 29.25 -25.98 -0.65
CA SER A 9 27.79 -25.95 -0.44
C SER A 9 27.23 -24.91 -1.39
N LYS A 10 26.75 -25.37 -2.55
CA LYS A 10 25.79 -24.61 -3.37
C LYS A 10 24.53 -24.47 -2.52
N SER A 11 24.33 -23.29 -1.94
CA SER A 11 23.04 -22.86 -1.40
C SER A 11 22.06 -22.87 -2.55
N GLY A 12 21.23 -23.92 -2.64
CA GLY A 12 20.06 -23.96 -3.48
C GLY A 12 19.20 -22.76 -3.10
N GLY A 13 19.00 -21.83 -4.01
CA GLY A 13 18.23 -20.62 -3.78
C GLY A 13 16.82 -21.01 -3.37
N ASP A 14 16.51 -20.74 -2.13
CA ASP A 14 15.15 -20.79 -1.59
C ASP A 14 14.34 -19.76 -2.40
N ILE A 15 13.57 -20.28 -3.38
CA ILE A 15 12.71 -19.43 -4.20
C ILE A 15 11.61 -18.96 -3.28
N SER A 16 11.74 -17.73 -2.78
CA SER A 16 10.74 -17.18 -1.85
C SER A 16 9.33 -17.30 -2.45
N PRO A 17 8.32 -17.68 -1.66
CA PRO A 17 6.94 -17.87 -2.10
C PRO A 17 6.40 -16.72 -2.96
N VAL A 18 6.91 -15.49 -2.74
CA VAL A 18 6.54 -14.32 -3.52
C VAL A 18 6.92 -14.45 -5.01
N ARG A 19 8.06 -15.05 -5.34
CA ARG A 19 8.51 -15.17 -6.74
C ARG A 19 7.61 -16.08 -7.56
N GLU A 20 7.14 -17.17 -6.98
CA GLU A 20 6.18 -18.07 -7.62
C GLU A 20 4.85 -17.34 -7.88
N LYS A 21 4.34 -16.63 -6.88
CA LYS A 21 3.09 -15.87 -6.99
C LYS A 21 3.16 -14.72 -8.03
N LEU A 22 4.34 -14.14 -8.28
CA LEU A 22 4.53 -13.08 -9.28
C LEU A 22 4.20 -13.52 -10.71
N SER A 23 4.31 -14.79 -11.03
CA SER A 23 3.97 -15.33 -12.36
C SER A 23 2.46 -15.39 -12.61
N HIS A 24 1.65 -15.58 -11.57
CA HIS A 24 0.22 -15.83 -11.64
C HIS A 24 -0.65 -14.65 -11.15
N LEU A 25 -0.12 -13.44 -11.14
CA LEU A 25 -0.86 -12.25 -10.68
C LEU A 25 -2.04 -11.90 -11.59
N PRO A 26 -3.25 -11.64 -11.04
CA PRO A 26 -4.40 -11.22 -11.80
C PRO A 26 -4.23 -9.77 -12.30
N ASN A 27 -4.76 -9.49 -13.50
CA ASN A 27 -4.83 -8.12 -14.03
C ASN A 27 -6.18 -7.48 -13.69
N LEU A 28 -6.55 -7.53 -12.42
CA LEU A 28 -7.82 -7.07 -11.87
C LEU A 28 -7.57 -6.04 -10.75
N PRO A 29 -8.57 -5.21 -10.41
CA PRO A 29 -8.48 -4.33 -9.26
C PRO A 29 -8.47 -5.13 -7.96
N GLY A 30 -7.89 -4.54 -6.92
CA GLY A 30 -7.88 -5.16 -5.60
C GLY A 30 -6.75 -4.65 -4.70
N VAL A 31 -6.57 -5.35 -3.60
CA VAL A 31 -5.60 -5.07 -2.55
C VAL A 31 -4.52 -6.14 -2.54
N TYR A 32 -3.27 -5.73 -2.42
CA TYR A 32 -2.13 -6.61 -2.22
C TYR A 32 -1.49 -6.34 -0.86
N ILE A 33 -1.03 -7.41 -0.22
CA ILE A 33 -0.50 -7.40 1.15
C ILE A 33 0.88 -8.07 1.11
N PHE A 34 1.93 -7.31 1.40
CA PHE A 34 3.29 -7.84 1.52
C PHE A 34 3.55 -8.29 2.95
N LYS A 35 4.13 -9.48 3.09
CA LYS A 35 4.45 -10.10 4.36
C LYS A 35 5.93 -10.48 4.44
N ASP A 36 6.45 -10.49 5.65
CA ASP A 36 7.81 -10.96 5.92
C ASP A 36 7.85 -12.50 6.17
N VAL A 37 9.03 -13.00 6.50
CA VAL A 37 9.26 -14.41 6.81
C VAL A 37 8.49 -14.90 8.05
N GLN A 38 8.05 -13.99 8.91
CA GLN A 38 7.28 -14.29 10.12
C GLN A 38 5.76 -14.11 9.91
N ASP A 39 5.31 -13.96 8.65
CA ASP A 39 3.92 -13.68 8.25
C ASP A 39 3.41 -12.30 8.75
N SER A 40 4.30 -11.44 9.21
CA SER A 40 3.94 -10.10 9.65
C SER A 40 3.68 -9.21 8.45
N ILE A 41 2.61 -8.41 8.50
CA ILE A 41 2.23 -7.52 7.42
C ILE A 41 3.19 -6.32 7.36
N LEU A 42 3.94 -6.23 6.28
CA LEU A 42 4.86 -5.12 6.00
C LEU A 42 4.14 -3.93 5.39
N TYR A 43 3.30 -4.19 4.39
CA TYR A 43 2.65 -3.17 3.60
C TYR A 43 1.34 -3.66 2.99
N ILE A 44 0.36 -2.79 2.92
CA ILE A 44 -0.93 -3.01 2.23
C ILE A 44 -1.08 -1.93 1.17
N GLY A 45 -1.48 -2.30 -0.03
CA GLY A 45 -1.71 -1.33 -1.10
C GLY A 45 -2.81 -1.75 -2.05
N LYS A 46 -3.52 -0.75 -2.61
CA LYS A 46 -4.53 -0.97 -3.65
C LYS A 46 -3.96 -0.77 -5.05
N SER A 47 -4.61 -1.38 -6.02
CA SER A 47 -4.36 -1.10 -7.44
C SER A 47 -5.58 -1.39 -8.29
N LYS A 48 -5.70 -0.67 -9.42
CA LYS A 48 -6.62 -1.03 -10.52
C LYS A 48 -6.12 -2.23 -11.33
N SER A 49 -4.84 -2.56 -11.24
CA SER A 49 -4.20 -3.73 -11.84
C SER A 49 -3.13 -4.25 -10.87
N ILE A 50 -3.49 -5.27 -10.09
CA ILE A 50 -2.59 -5.91 -9.13
C ILE A 50 -1.29 -6.35 -9.80
N ARG A 51 -1.39 -7.01 -10.97
CA ARG A 51 -0.23 -7.50 -11.73
C ARG A 51 0.79 -6.40 -12.00
N ASN A 52 0.36 -5.30 -12.60
CA ASN A 52 1.26 -4.21 -12.98
C ASN A 52 1.88 -3.54 -11.75
N ARG A 53 1.06 -3.32 -10.74
CA ARG A 53 1.49 -2.64 -9.51
C ARG A 53 2.47 -3.47 -8.71
N VAL A 54 2.18 -4.75 -8.48
CA VAL A 54 3.05 -5.62 -7.70
C VAL A 54 4.37 -5.84 -8.42
N ARG A 55 4.35 -6.13 -9.73
CA ARG A 55 5.59 -6.29 -10.52
C ARG A 55 6.48 -5.05 -10.50
N SER A 56 5.90 -3.84 -10.43
CA SER A 56 6.68 -2.61 -10.38
C SER A 56 7.60 -2.51 -9.16
N TYR A 57 7.27 -3.15 -8.04
CA TYR A 57 8.14 -3.19 -6.86
C TYR A 57 9.37 -4.07 -7.04
N PHE A 58 9.28 -5.10 -7.89
CA PHE A 58 10.35 -6.07 -8.13
C PHE A 58 11.14 -5.79 -9.40
N ASN A 59 10.78 -4.74 -10.14
CA ASN A 59 11.50 -4.34 -11.34
C ASN A 59 12.79 -3.61 -10.96
N SER A 60 13.93 -4.17 -11.31
CA SER A 60 15.27 -3.63 -11.01
C SER A 60 15.57 -2.30 -11.70
N SER A 61 14.89 -1.99 -12.82
CA SER A 61 15.05 -0.72 -13.54
C SER A 61 14.29 0.45 -12.92
N ALA A 62 13.37 0.20 -11.98
CA ALA A 62 12.64 1.26 -11.32
C ALA A 62 13.52 1.98 -10.29
N LYS A 63 13.59 3.32 -10.39
CA LYS A 63 14.27 4.17 -9.40
C LYS A 63 13.45 4.23 -8.11
N HIS A 64 13.53 3.19 -7.31
CA HIS A 64 12.87 3.17 -6.00
C HIS A 64 13.68 3.98 -4.98
N ASN A 65 12.98 4.71 -4.13
CA ASN A 65 13.61 5.34 -2.97
C ASN A 65 14.12 4.26 -1.99
N LEU A 66 15.04 4.65 -1.10
CA LEU A 66 15.67 3.75 -0.14
C LEU A 66 14.65 2.97 0.70
N ARG A 67 13.55 3.60 1.07
CA ARG A 67 12.50 3.00 1.90
C ARG A 67 11.77 1.86 1.18
N ILE A 68 11.42 2.04 -0.10
CA ILE A 68 10.81 0.98 -0.92
C ILE A 68 11.80 -0.16 -1.10
N ARG A 69 13.07 0.13 -1.36
CA ARG A 69 14.11 -0.89 -1.48
C ARG A 69 14.27 -1.72 -0.20
N LEU A 70 14.27 -1.08 0.97
CA LEU A 70 14.32 -1.77 2.27
C LEU A 70 13.05 -2.60 2.53
N MET A 71 11.88 -2.12 2.10
CA MET A 71 10.64 -2.89 2.20
C MET A 71 10.72 -4.14 1.30
N THR A 72 11.06 -3.95 0.02
CA THR A 72 11.10 -5.06 -0.95
C THR A 72 12.11 -6.14 -0.59
N SER A 73 13.24 -5.78 0.03
CA SER A 73 14.23 -6.77 0.50
C SER A 73 13.73 -7.66 1.65
N ARG A 74 12.65 -7.26 2.34
CA ARG A 74 12.05 -8.01 3.45
C ARG A 74 10.81 -8.81 3.05
N ILE A 75 10.30 -8.59 1.83
CA ILE A 75 9.11 -9.32 1.37
C ILE A 75 9.47 -10.78 1.16
N HIS A 76 8.79 -11.65 1.90
CA HIS A 76 8.86 -13.10 1.76
C HIS A 76 7.64 -13.66 1.07
N ASP A 77 6.45 -13.16 1.40
CA ASP A 77 5.18 -13.62 0.84
C ASP A 77 4.26 -12.47 0.41
N LEU A 78 3.24 -12.84 -0.36
CA LEU A 78 2.24 -11.95 -0.94
C LEU A 78 0.86 -12.58 -0.80
N SER A 79 -0.08 -11.83 -0.23
CA SER A 79 -1.51 -12.14 -0.25
C SER A 79 -2.26 -11.14 -1.14
N LEU A 80 -3.31 -11.60 -1.82
CA LEU A 80 -4.10 -10.81 -2.75
C LEU A 80 -5.58 -10.90 -2.37
N ILE A 81 -6.29 -9.79 -2.49
CA ILE A 81 -7.76 -9.72 -2.40
C ILE A 81 -8.23 -8.99 -3.66
N VAL A 82 -8.85 -9.72 -4.58
CA VAL A 82 -9.43 -9.16 -5.80
C VAL A 82 -10.76 -8.51 -5.45
N THR A 83 -11.05 -7.36 -6.04
CA THR A 83 -12.32 -6.65 -5.91
C THR A 83 -12.92 -6.41 -7.28
N ASP A 84 -14.21 -6.13 -7.35
CA ASP A 84 -14.88 -5.83 -8.62
C ASP A 84 -14.52 -4.44 -9.14
N THR A 85 -14.28 -3.50 -8.22
CA THR A 85 -13.99 -2.10 -8.57
C THR A 85 -12.76 -1.54 -7.84
N GLU A 86 -12.18 -0.48 -8.39
CA GLU A 86 -11.11 0.27 -7.72
C GLU A 86 -11.62 0.99 -6.45
N ALA A 87 -12.89 1.37 -6.43
CA ALA A 87 -13.50 2.02 -5.27
C ALA A 87 -13.59 1.05 -4.07
N GLU A 88 -13.99 -0.19 -4.31
CA GLU A 88 -13.97 -1.24 -3.28
C GLU A 88 -12.55 -1.53 -2.78
N ALA A 89 -11.58 -1.62 -3.71
CA ALA A 89 -10.18 -1.80 -3.33
C ALA A 89 -9.68 -0.67 -2.41
N LEU A 90 -10.11 0.57 -2.65
CA LEU A 90 -9.76 1.72 -1.81
C LEU A 90 -10.32 1.60 -0.40
N ILE A 91 -11.61 1.25 -0.29
CA ILE A 91 -12.29 1.09 1.01
C ILE A 91 -11.63 -0.05 1.79
N LEU A 92 -11.38 -1.17 1.12
CA LEU A 92 -10.76 -2.34 1.72
C LEU A 92 -9.31 -2.06 2.18
N GLU A 93 -8.51 -1.35 1.37
CA GLU A 93 -7.16 -0.91 1.73
C GLU A 93 -7.19 -0.08 3.03
N ASP A 94 -8.07 0.92 3.11
CA ASP A 94 -8.18 1.80 4.28
C ASP A 94 -8.57 1.01 5.55
N GLN A 95 -9.55 0.10 5.44
CA GLN A 95 -9.96 -0.76 6.54
C GLN A 95 -8.83 -1.68 7.03
N LEU A 96 -8.11 -2.31 6.09
CA LEU A 96 -7.01 -3.21 6.42
C LEU A 96 -5.82 -2.44 7.04
N ILE A 97 -5.50 -1.26 6.54
CA ILE A 97 -4.45 -0.40 7.12
C ILE A 97 -4.81 0.02 8.54
N LYS A 98 -6.06 0.42 8.78
CA LYS A 98 -6.55 0.79 10.12
C LYS A 98 -6.54 -0.38 11.09
N ARG A 99 -6.83 -1.58 10.62
CA ARG A 99 -6.84 -2.80 11.44
C ARG A 99 -5.45 -3.29 11.79
N HIS A 100 -4.53 -3.29 10.83
CA HIS A 100 -3.23 -3.97 10.96
C HIS A 100 -2.07 -3.02 11.24
N HIS A 101 -2.23 -1.71 11.02
CA HIS A 101 -1.19 -0.69 11.21
C HIS A 101 0.18 -1.06 10.62
N PRO A 102 0.30 -1.45 9.34
CA PRO A 102 1.53 -1.96 8.78
C PRO A 102 2.65 -0.91 8.86
N ARG A 103 3.84 -1.35 9.22
CA ARG A 103 4.99 -0.48 9.46
C ARG A 103 5.31 0.45 8.29
N TYR A 104 5.25 -0.07 7.07
CA TYR A 104 5.61 0.72 5.88
C TYR A 104 4.46 1.59 5.37
N ASN A 105 3.19 1.30 5.69
CA ASN A 105 2.08 2.21 5.42
C ASN A 105 2.13 3.46 6.29
N VAL A 106 2.38 3.31 7.59
CA VAL A 106 2.53 4.46 8.50
C VAL A 106 3.66 5.37 8.01
N ALA A 107 4.75 4.77 7.59
CA ALA A 107 5.92 5.49 7.12
C ALA A 107 5.76 6.12 5.71
N LEU A 108 4.83 5.64 4.88
CA LEU A 108 4.49 6.22 3.56
C LEU A 108 3.32 7.21 3.64
N ARG A 109 2.59 7.25 4.77
CA ARG A 109 1.48 8.19 4.99
C ARG A 109 1.90 9.66 5.01
N ASP A 110 3.14 9.98 5.31
CA ASP A 110 3.66 11.35 5.39
C ASP A 110 3.60 12.14 4.06
N GLY A 111 3.07 11.53 2.98
CA GLY A 111 2.92 12.20 1.69
C GLY A 111 1.54 12.07 1.03
N LYS A 112 0.58 11.30 1.57
CA LYS A 112 -0.74 11.08 0.95
C LYS A 112 -1.86 11.06 1.98
N SER A 113 -2.09 12.15 2.67
CA SER A 113 -3.36 12.37 3.35
C SER A 113 -4.43 12.69 2.30
N TYR A 114 -5.48 11.85 2.22
CA TYR A 114 -6.63 12.15 1.37
C TYR A 114 -7.35 13.39 1.87
N PRO A 115 -7.76 14.30 1.00
CA PRO A 115 -8.47 15.51 1.39
C PRO A 115 -9.87 15.19 1.91
N TYR A 116 -10.26 15.95 2.91
CA TYR A 116 -11.62 16.03 3.44
C TYR A 116 -12.23 17.36 3.02
N CYS A 117 -13.52 17.36 2.81
CA CYS A 117 -14.30 18.58 2.72
C CYS A 117 -14.75 18.95 4.13
N LYS A 118 -14.27 20.08 4.65
CA LYS A 118 -14.61 20.63 5.97
C LYS A 118 -15.66 21.72 5.78
N LEU A 119 -16.80 21.60 6.46
CA LEU A 119 -17.82 22.63 6.58
C LEU A 119 -17.72 23.29 7.98
N THR A 120 -17.44 24.58 8.02
CA THR A 120 -17.28 25.33 9.28
C THR A 120 -18.64 25.79 9.81
N VAL A 121 -19.44 24.86 10.33
CA VAL A 121 -20.82 25.13 10.82
C VAL A 121 -20.87 26.02 12.06
N GLY A 122 -19.75 26.24 12.76
CA GLY A 122 -19.67 27.09 13.96
C GLY A 122 -19.33 28.56 13.67
N GLU A 123 -19.13 28.94 12.40
CA GLU A 123 -18.83 30.32 11.99
C GLU A 123 -20.10 31.04 11.54
N MET A 124 -20.15 32.37 11.71
CA MET A 124 -21.27 33.21 11.26
C MET A 124 -21.52 33.08 9.75
N TYR A 125 -20.47 32.83 8.98
CA TYR A 125 -20.51 32.53 7.55
C TYR A 125 -19.83 31.17 7.32
N PRO A 126 -20.59 30.07 7.25
CA PRO A 126 -20.04 28.73 7.02
C PRO A 126 -19.24 28.68 5.72
N ARG A 127 -18.06 28.09 5.80
CA ARG A 127 -17.15 27.93 4.66
C ARG A 127 -16.92 26.46 4.36
N LEU A 128 -16.79 26.15 3.08
CA LEU A 128 -16.41 24.84 2.60
C LEU A 128 -14.91 24.85 2.27
N LEU A 129 -14.12 24.06 2.99
CA LEU A 129 -12.67 24.02 2.89
C LEU A 129 -12.18 22.61 2.57
N LEU A 130 -11.16 22.49 1.72
CA LEU A 130 -10.46 21.25 1.53
C LEU A 130 -9.29 21.16 2.51
N VAL A 131 -9.33 20.21 3.42
CA VAL A 131 -8.32 19.99 4.46
C VAL A 131 -7.80 18.56 4.38
N ARG A 132 -6.59 18.35 4.84
CA ARG A 132 -5.99 17.01 4.87
C ARG A 132 -6.00 16.36 6.23
N GLU A 133 -6.38 17.09 7.25
CA GLU A 133 -6.44 16.65 8.63
C GLU A 133 -7.75 17.10 9.28
N LYS A 134 -8.27 16.30 10.21
CA LYS A 134 -9.43 16.64 11.03
C LYS A 134 -8.91 17.26 12.33
N ILE A 135 -8.85 18.59 12.37
CA ILE A 135 -8.24 19.33 13.48
C ILE A 135 -9.30 19.88 14.46
N ASP A 136 -10.53 20.10 13.96
CA ASP A 136 -11.55 20.83 14.69
C ASP A 136 -12.81 19.99 14.89
N ALA A 137 -13.20 19.82 16.17
CA ALA A 137 -14.39 19.04 16.54
C ALA A 137 -15.73 19.80 16.30
N LYS A 138 -15.67 21.11 16.04
CA LYS A 138 -16.87 21.94 15.80
C LYS A 138 -17.27 22.04 14.34
N SER A 139 -16.51 21.42 13.44
CA SER A 139 -16.77 21.43 12.02
C SER A 139 -17.18 20.05 11.54
N GLU A 140 -17.98 20.02 10.49
CA GLU A 140 -18.36 18.76 9.82
C GLU A 140 -17.33 18.40 8.75
N TYR A 141 -17.02 17.10 8.64
CA TYR A 141 -16.03 16.58 7.72
C TYR A 141 -16.61 15.48 6.85
N TYR A 142 -16.55 15.68 5.56
CA TYR A 142 -17.00 14.74 4.54
C TYR A 142 -15.80 14.15 3.80
N GLY A 143 -15.82 12.88 3.51
CA GLY A 143 -14.72 12.14 2.86
C GLY A 143 -14.11 11.05 3.73
N PRO A 144 -12.94 10.52 3.43
CA PRO A 144 -11.91 11.09 2.55
C PRO A 144 -12.20 10.91 1.06
N TYR A 145 -11.75 11.88 0.25
CA TYR A 145 -11.89 11.81 -1.22
C TYR A 145 -10.59 11.40 -1.89
N THR A 146 -10.69 10.57 -2.92
CA THR A 146 -9.51 10.07 -3.67
C THR A 146 -8.90 11.11 -4.60
N SER A 147 -9.66 12.16 -4.95
CA SER A 147 -9.23 13.25 -5.83
C SER A 147 -9.91 14.56 -5.43
N VAL A 148 -9.10 15.61 -5.29
CA VAL A 148 -9.59 16.98 -5.05
C VAL A 148 -10.50 17.44 -6.21
N LYS A 149 -10.20 17.03 -7.43
CA LYS A 149 -10.95 17.40 -8.63
C LYS A 149 -12.34 16.78 -8.67
N LEU A 150 -12.50 15.55 -8.17
CA LEU A 150 -13.79 14.88 -8.08
C LEU A 150 -14.64 15.41 -6.94
N SER A 151 -14.05 15.81 -5.82
CA SER A 151 -14.81 16.36 -4.69
C SER A 151 -15.46 17.71 -5.02
N LEU A 152 -14.85 18.54 -5.88
CA LEU A 152 -15.39 19.81 -6.30
C LEU A 152 -16.51 19.70 -7.36
N ILE A 153 -16.61 18.59 -8.09
CA ILE A 153 -17.64 18.37 -9.12
C ILE A 153 -18.95 17.85 -8.48
N HIS A 154 -18.88 17.24 -7.28
CA HIS A 154 -20.05 16.64 -6.61
C HIS A 154 -20.65 17.53 -5.51
N ILE A 155 -20.14 18.74 -5.37
CA ILE A 155 -20.69 19.81 -4.51
C ILE A 155 -21.41 20.83 -5.37
#